data_9565b9cf2975ba43b262002c52d16c49
#
_entry.id   9565b9cf2975ba43b262002c52d16c49
#
_cell.length_a   1.000
_cell.length_b   1.000
_cell.length_c   1.000
_cell.angle_alpha   90.00
_cell.angle_beta   90.00
_cell.angle_gamma   90.00
#
_symmetry.space_group_name_H-M   'P 1'
#
loop_
_entity.id
_entity.type
_entity.pdbx_description
1 polymer ?
#
loop_
_entity_poly.entity_id
_entity_poly.type
_entity_poly.pdbx_seq_one_letter_code
_entity_poly.pdbx_strand_id
1 'polypeptide(L)'
;SNTGENSPFTLFAPTNAAFENLLNFLGLNSIQGVDPEILATILSYHVVTENNVRLGDLSTGLTADTFQGEVIEFNLSNGEFQVIDASNINANIVETDIQTDNGVVHSLDKVLLPLEILDIIDPTITGLALNNTELSSLVAALEYTGLDATLANRSSEFTVFAPNNAAFASYLAGDEITDLPVEVVRQVLLNHVLTGSSLSDEFETSYALTQADFGTTDNKISLYINTSNGVVLNGFSNVIDPDLGAANGIIHVVDEVIDLPTVVTFVSADPDFASLLDALTSPGQDFVDLLSTPSATTPAPFTVFAPTNQAFENLLTELGVSNIEDIDAGLLTASLSTHVVSEFNVRSADLMDGTITTLGSDLIVNTSNATLTDARGRLSSILSFDIQVSNGVIHAIDTVLLPEE
;
A
#
# COMPACT_ATOMS: atom_id res chain seq x y z
N SER A 1 -26.51 46.53 -24.33
CA SER A 1 -26.52 46.40 -22.87
C SER A 1 -27.04 45.03 -22.54
N ASN A 2 -26.14 44.18 -22.14
CA ASN A 2 -26.48 42.81 -21.82
C ASN A 2 -26.74 42.68 -20.34
N THR A 3 -28.01 42.66 -19.99
CA THR A 3 -28.54 42.61 -18.62
C THR A 3 -29.30 41.30 -18.46
N GLY A 4 -28.70 40.17 -18.92
CA GLY A 4 -29.20 38.84 -18.54
C GLY A 4 -28.91 38.60 -17.07
N GLU A 5 -29.77 37.85 -16.40
CA GLU A 5 -29.47 37.27 -15.10
C GLU A 5 -28.11 36.55 -15.18
N ASN A 6 -27.23 36.70 -14.18
CA ASN A 6 -25.87 36.13 -14.09
C ASN A 6 -24.81 36.76 -15.03
N SER A 7 -25.09 37.85 -15.78
CA SER A 7 -24.07 38.58 -16.56
C SER A 7 -23.32 39.60 -15.67
N PRO A 8 -21.99 39.86 -15.92
CA PRO A 8 -21.17 39.36 -17.02
C PRO A 8 -20.64 37.93 -16.78
N PHE A 9 -20.20 37.29 -17.84
CA PHE A 9 -19.68 35.91 -17.79
C PHE A 9 -18.16 35.85 -18.11
N THR A 10 -17.48 34.89 -17.52
CA THR A 10 -16.21 34.44 -18.02
C THR A 10 -16.38 32.99 -18.53
N LEU A 11 -16.06 32.75 -19.79
CA LEU A 11 -16.12 31.45 -20.39
C LEU A 11 -14.70 30.93 -20.62
N PHE A 12 -14.38 29.83 -20.03
CA PHE A 12 -13.15 29.03 -20.29
C PHE A 12 -13.47 28.00 -21.39
N ALA A 13 -13.21 28.34 -22.66
CA ALA A 13 -13.62 27.57 -23.83
C ALA A 13 -12.56 26.55 -24.23
N PRO A 14 -12.79 25.22 -24.08
CA PRO A 14 -11.85 24.21 -24.55
C PRO A 14 -11.72 24.25 -26.07
N THR A 15 -10.49 24.05 -26.57
CA THR A 15 -10.25 23.90 -28.02
C THR A 15 -10.83 22.59 -28.54
N ASN A 16 -10.93 22.45 -29.88
CA ASN A 16 -11.34 21.20 -30.50
C ASN A 16 -10.39 20.04 -30.09
N ALA A 17 -9.08 20.30 -30.04
CA ALA A 17 -8.09 19.31 -29.60
C ALA A 17 -8.32 18.88 -28.13
N ALA A 18 -8.72 19.81 -27.25
CA ALA A 18 -9.07 19.46 -25.87
C ALA A 18 -10.27 18.49 -25.81
N PHE A 19 -11.30 18.72 -26.63
CA PHE A 19 -12.43 17.79 -26.73
C PHE A 19 -12.03 16.45 -27.37
N GLU A 20 -11.18 16.46 -28.39
CA GLU A 20 -10.66 15.21 -28.99
C GLU A 20 -9.90 14.36 -27.97
N ASN A 21 -9.08 15.00 -27.11
CA ASN A 21 -8.37 14.30 -26.03
C ASN A 21 -9.35 13.70 -25.00
N LEU A 22 -10.38 14.44 -24.58
CA LEU A 22 -11.41 13.90 -23.70
C LEU A 22 -12.16 12.72 -24.32
N LEU A 23 -12.57 12.84 -25.59
CA LEU A 23 -13.28 11.76 -26.28
C LEU A 23 -12.42 10.51 -26.43
N ASN A 24 -11.12 10.67 -26.73
CA ASN A 24 -10.18 9.55 -26.79
C ASN A 24 -10.04 8.87 -25.40
N PHE A 25 -9.95 9.64 -24.34
CA PHE A 25 -9.90 9.12 -22.97
C PHE A 25 -11.17 8.30 -22.64
N LEU A 26 -12.34 8.80 -23.05
CA LEU A 26 -13.63 8.12 -22.86
C LEU A 26 -13.87 6.93 -23.84
N GLY A 27 -12.97 6.68 -24.80
CA GLY A 27 -13.16 5.68 -25.85
C GLY A 27 -14.30 6.01 -26.83
N LEU A 28 -14.66 7.31 -26.96
CA LEU A 28 -15.75 7.79 -27.80
C LEU A 28 -15.23 8.40 -29.11
N ASN A 29 -15.97 8.22 -30.18
CA ASN A 29 -15.60 8.75 -31.51
C ASN A 29 -16.19 10.15 -31.78
N SER A 30 -17.10 10.61 -30.96
CA SER A 30 -17.77 11.93 -31.14
C SER A 30 -18.47 12.40 -29.88
N ILE A 31 -18.70 13.72 -29.79
CA ILE A 31 -19.37 14.36 -28.66
C ILE A 31 -20.83 13.88 -28.48
N GLN A 32 -21.46 13.38 -29.56
CA GLN A 32 -22.81 12.81 -29.51
C GLN A 32 -22.86 11.47 -28.76
N GLY A 33 -21.70 10.84 -28.51
CA GLY A 33 -21.60 9.66 -27.68
C GLY A 33 -21.53 9.96 -26.17
N VAL A 34 -21.30 11.20 -25.80
CA VAL A 34 -21.32 11.63 -24.38
C VAL A 34 -22.77 11.78 -23.91
N ASP A 35 -23.07 11.28 -22.73
CA ASP A 35 -24.38 11.50 -22.11
C ASP A 35 -24.71 12.99 -22.03
N PRO A 36 -25.89 13.44 -22.44
CA PRO A 36 -26.25 14.84 -22.45
C PRO A 36 -26.22 15.53 -21.06
N GLU A 37 -26.51 14.81 -19.98
CA GLU A 37 -26.45 15.35 -18.62
C GLU A 37 -25.01 15.54 -18.18
N ILE A 38 -24.14 14.57 -18.43
CA ILE A 38 -22.69 14.67 -18.22
C ILE A 38 -22.12 15.85 -19.00
N LEU A 39 -22.47 15.96 -20.29
CA LEU A 39 -21.99 17.06 -21.14
C LEU A 39 -22.45 18.42 -20.62
N ALA A 40 -23.72 18.54 -20.19
CA ALA A 40 -24.27 19.79 -19.63
C ALA A 40 -23.53 20.19 -18.34
N THR A 41 -23.24 19.24 -17.47
CA THR A 41 -22.45 19.45 -16.24
C THR A 41 -21.04 19.92 -16.57
N ILE A 42 -20.33 19.24 -17.47
CA ILE A 42 -19.00 19.65 -17.93
C ILE A 42 -19.04 21.09 -18.50
N LEU A 43 -19.95 21.39 -19.40
CA LEU A 43 -20.04 22.73 -20.03
C LEU A 43 -20.38 23.83 -19.03
N SER A 44 -21.24 23.56 -18.04
CA SER A 44 -21.56 24.52 -16.98
C SER A 44 -20.39 24.81 -16.04
N TYR A 45 -19.48 23.84 -15.86
CA TYR A 45 -18.24 23.99 -15.09
C TYR A 45 -17.22 24.93 -15.77
N HIS A 46 -17.34 25.16 -17.08
CA HIS A 46 -16.49 26.09 -17.82
C HIS A 46 -16.96 27.55 -17.75
N VAL A 47 -18.07 27.84 -17.08
CA VAL A 47 -18.68 29.16 -17.03
C VAL A 47 -18.59 29.73 -15.62
N VAL A 48 -17.96 30.89 -15.48
CA VAL A 48 -18.02 31.72 -14.25
C VAL A 48 -19.06 32.84 -14.48
N THR A 49 -19.98 32.99 -13.54
CA THR A 49 -21.06 33.97 -13.63
C THR A 49 -20.76 35.23 -12.83
N GLU A 50 -21.44 36.33 -13.16
CA GLU A 50 -21.37 37.61 -12.45
C GLU A 50 -19.97 38.26 -12.43
N ASN A 51 -18.99 37.68 -13.14
CA ASN A 51 -17.62 38.14 -13.19
C ASN A 51 -17.07 38.16 -14.63
N ASN A 52 -16.37 39.25 -14.96
CA ASN A 52 -15.61 39.41 -16.22
C ASN A 52 -14.12 39.36 -15.90
N VAL A 53 -13.63 38.15 -15.62
CA VAL A 53 -12.26 37.89 -15.16
C VAL A 53 -11.31 37.95 -16.33
N ARG A 54 -10.46 38.98 -16.40
CA ARG A 54 -9.41 39.12 -17.42
C ARG A 54 -8.10 38.55 -16.95
N LEU A 55 -7.17 38.32 -17.87
CA LEU A 55 -5.84 37.84 -17.55
C LEU A 55 -5.14 38.68 -16.47
N GLY A 56 -5.32 40.00 -16.50
CA GLY A 56 -4.75 40.93 -15.53
C GLY A 56 -5.35 40.83 -14.11
N ASP A 57 -6.50 40.20 -13.98
CA ASP A 57 -7.21 39.99 -12.68
C ASP A 57 -6.80 38.68 -12.02
N LEU A 58 -6.09 37.79 -12.76
CA LEU A 58 -5.68 36.47 -12.26
C LEU A 58 -4.47 36.58 -11.33
N SER A 59 -4.44 35.71 -10.33
CA SER A 59 -3.30 35.49 -9.43
C SER A 59 -3.24 34.04 -8.98
N THR A 60 -2.06 33.55 -8.64
CA THR A 60 -1.91 32.20 -8.09
C THR A 60 -2.72 32.05 -6.80
N GLY A 61 -3.50 30.95 -6.71
CA GLY A 61 -4.38 30.66 -5.59
C GLY A 61 -5.71 31.41 -5.63
N LEU A 62 -5.97 32.25 -6.66
CA LEU A 62 -7.31 32.83 -6.88
C LEU A 62 -8.25 31.69 -7.28
N THR A 63 -9.47 31.68 -6.72
CA THR A 63 -10.53 30.75 -7.08
C THR A 63 -11.72 31.49 -7.69
N ALA A 64 -12.49 30.78 -8.50
CA ALA A 64 -13.73 31.28 -9.05
C ALA A 64 -14.83 30.21 -8.97
N ASP A 65 -16.01 30.62 -8.51
CA ASP A 65 -17.20 29.76 -8.51
C ASP A 65 -17.72 29.61 -9.95
N THR A 66 -17.89 28.37 -10.37
CA THR A 66 -18.47 28.07 -11.67
C THR A 66 -20.00 28.05 -11.63
N PHE A 67 -20.63 28.08 -12.81
CA PHE A 67 -22.11 27.97 -12.92
C PHE A 67 -22.60 26.58 -12.48
N GLN A 68 -21.75 25.55 -12.56
CA GLN A 68 -22.05 24.21 -12.07
C GLN A 68 -22.07 24.15 -10.54
N GLY A 69 -21.30 25.01 -9.84
CA GLY A 69 -21.29 25.13 -8.37
C GLY A 69 -19.96 24.77 -7.70
N GLU A 70 -19.10 24.00 -8.35
CA GLU A 70 -17.74 23.77 -7.86
C GLU A 70 -16.81 24.90 -8.29
N VAL A 71 -15.67 25.03 -7.60
CA VAL A 71 -14.67 26.07 -7.87
C VAL A 71 -13.60 25.58 -8.85
N ILE A 72 -13.03 26.55 -9.60
CA ILE A 72 -11.77 26.41 -10.32
C ILE A 72 -10.73 27.30 -9.64
N GLU A 73 -9.45 26.88 -9.70
CA GLU A 73 -8.33 27.64 -9.16
C GLU A 73 -7.38 28.07 -10.26
N PHE A 74 -6.72 29.23 -10.08
CA PHE A 74 -5.74 29.75 -11.02
C PHE A 74 -4.33 29.63 -10.47
N ASN A 75 -3.41 29.18 -11.31
CA ASN A 75 -1.99 29.09 -10.99
C ASN A 75 -1.15 29.77 -12.06
N LEU A 76 -0.05 30.40 -11.66
CA LEU A 76 0.96 30.97 -12.57
C LEU A 76 2.17 30.04 -12.60
N SER A 77 2.40 29.42 -13.74
CA SER A 77 3.56 28.54 -13.97
C SER A 77 4.33 28.99 -15.21
N ASN A 78 5.65 29.20 -15.07
CA ASN A 78 6.54 29.63 -16.14
C ASN A 78 6.11 30.94 -16.87
N GLY A 79 5.35 31.82 -16.19
CA GLY A 79 4.85 33.07 -16.74
C GLY A 79 3.53 32.96 -17.50
N GLU A 80 2.89 31.79 -17.51
CA GLU A 80 1.58 31.53 -18.11
C GLU A 80 0.58 31.13 -17.02
N PHE A 81 -0.65 31.62 -17.14
CA PHE A 81 -1.73 31.24 -16.25
C PHE A 81 -2.35 29.91 -16.71
N GLN A 82 -2.64 29.09 -15.71
CA GLN A 82 -3.28 27.79 -15.86
C GLN A 82 -4.55 27.79 -15.00
N VAL A 83 -5.53 27.01 -15.42
CA VAL A 83 -6.73 26.67 -14.64
C VAL A 83 -6.55 25.28 -14.07
N ILE A 84 -6.77 25.15 -12.76
CA ILE A 84 -6.75 23.88 -12.04
C ILE A 84 -8.19 23.48 -11.76
N ASP A 85 -8.57 22.30 -12.21
CA ASP A 85 -9.87 21.68 -11.93
C ASP A 85 -9.73 20.55 -10.88
N ALA A 86 -10.79 19.83 -10.60
CA ALA A 86 -10.81 18.74 -9.63
C ALA A 86 -9.88 17.56 -9.99
N SER A 87 -9.40 17.46 -11.24
CA SER A 87 -8.42 16.42 -11.63
C SER A 87 -7.00 16.71 -11.16
N ASN A 88 -6.72 17.92 -10.67
CA ASN A 88 -5.38 18.44 -10.38
C ASN A 88 -4.43 18.47 -11.59
N ILE A 89 -4.96 18.29 -12.81
CA ILE A 89 -4.20 18.42 -14.05
C ILE A 89 -4.45 19.82 -14.62
N ASN A 90 -3.39 20.61 -14.74
CA ASN A 90 -3.49 22.00 -15.18
C ASN A 90 -3.97 22.11 -16.64
N ALA A 91 -4.91 23.01 -16.88
CA ALA A 91 -5.32 23.44 -18.22
C ALA A 91 -4.62 24.77 -18.56
N ASN A 92 -3.87 24.81 -19.66
CA ASN A 92 -3.21 26.03 -20.09
C ASN A 92 -4.21 26.95 -20.79
N ILE A 93 -4.12 28.27 -20.50
CA ILE A 93 -4.87 29.28 -21.22
C ILE A 93 -4.11 29.60 -22.51
N VAL A 94 -4.66 29.20 -23.67
CA VAL A 94 -4.00 29.35 -24.99
C VAL A 94 -4.32 30.67 -25.65
N GLU A 95 -5.54 31.19 -25.46
CA GLU A 95 -5.93 32.55 -25.91
C GLU A 95 -6.63 33.26 -24.75
N THR A 96 -6.36 34.57 -24.61
CA THR A 96 -6.82 35.36 -23.47
C THR A 96 -7.64 36.55 -23.90
N ASP A 97 -8.52 36.99 -23.01
CA ASP A 97 -9.22 38.30 -23.09
C ASP A 97 -10.03 38.54 -24.37
N ILE A 98 -10.61 37.48 -24.97
CA ILE A 98 -11.53 37.65 -26.09
C ILE A 98 -12.81 38.26 -25.57
N GLN A 99 -12.90 39.61 -25.67
CA GLN A 99 -14.01 40.37 -25.10
C GLN A 99 -15.26 40.27 -25.95
N THR A 100 -16.40 40.02 -25.32
CA THR A 100 -17.75 39.99 -25.91
C THR A 100 -18.63 41.05 -25.26
N ASP A 101 -19.87 41.23 -25.78
CA ASP A 101 -20.81 42.19 -25.22
C ASP A 101 -21.26 41.85 -23.81
N ASN A 102 -21.18 40.52 -23.41
CA ASN A 102 -21.69 40.03 -22.15
C ASN A 102 -20.65 39.34 -21.28
N GLY A 103 -19.36 39.46 -21.64
CA GLY A 103 -18.30 38.81 -20.86
C GLY A 103 -17.00 38.65 -21.61
N VAL A 104 -16.14 37.79 -21.11
CA VAL A 104 -14.83 37.46 -21.67
C VAL A 104 -14.72 35.98 -21.92
N VAL A 105 -13.98 35.61 -22.96
CA VAL A 105 -13.64 34.18 -23.28
C VAL A 105 -12.14 33.98 -23.19
N HIS A 106 -11.74 32.90 -22.56
CA HIS A 106 -10.40 32.38 -22.56
C HIS A 106 -10.41 30.98 -23.17
N SER A 107 -9.49 30.68 -24.08
CA SER A 107 -9.42 29.36 -24.70
C SER A 107 -8.47 28.45 -23.90
N LEU A 108 -8.88 27.18 -23.70
CA LEU A 108 -8.11 26.18 -22.95
C LEU A 108 -7.65 25.02 -23.83
N ASP A 109 -6.48 24.44 -23.50
CA ASP A 109 -5.97 23.22 -24.13
C ASP A 109 -6.51 21.92 -23.52
N LYS A 110 -7.32 22.02 -22.43
CA LYS A 110 -7.95 20.90 -21.74
C LYS A 110 -9.41 21.20 -21.45
N VAL A 111 -10.27 20.17 -21.47
CA VAL A 111 -11.63 20.24 -20.91
C VAL A 111 -11.55 20.15 -19.40
N LEU A 112 -12.13 21.14 -18.69
CA LEU A 112 -12.20 21.11 -17.23
C LEU A 112 -13.25 20.08 -16.78
N LEU A 113 -12.93 19.31 -15.76
CA LEU A 113 -13.81 18.27 -15.24
C LEU A 113 -14.11 18.54 -13.76
N PRO A 114 -15.40 18.67 -13.39
CA PRO A 114 -15.81 18.75 -11.98
C PRO A 114 -15.67 17.37 -11.32
N LEU A 115 -15.56 17.36 -9.99
CA LEU A 115 -15.31 16.13 -9.21
C LEU A 115 -16.38 15.07 -9.46
N GLU A 116 -17.66 15.46 -9.51
CA GLU A 116 -18.75 14.51 -9.76
C GLU A 116 -18.63 13.76 -11.09
N ILE A 117 -18.07 14.39 -12.12
CA ILE A 117 -17.85 13.76 -13.42
C ILE A 117 -16.60 12.86 -13.36
N LEU A 118 -15.54 13.31 -12.69
CA LEU A 118 -14.33 12.49 -12.50
C LEU A 118 -14.63 11.20 -11.74
N ASP A 119 -15.50 11.26 -10.74
CA ASP A 119 -15.90 10.07 -9.97
C ASP A 119 -16.66 9.03 -10.81
N ILE A 120 -17.27 9.47 -11.94
CA ILE A 120 -17.94 8.58 -12.89
C ILE A 120 -16.97 8.01 -13.94
N ILE A 121 -16.12 8.87 -14.53
CA ILE A 121 -15.32 8.50 -15.71
C ILE A 121 -13.91 8.03 -15.39
N ASP A 122 -13.40 8.40 -14.23
CA ASP A 122 -12.06 8.10 -13.74
C ASP A 122 -12.08 7.99 -12.21
N PRO A 123 -12.79 6.98 -11.65
CA PRO A 123 -12.96 6.84 -10.22
C PRO A 123 -11.62 6.59 -9.51
N THR A 124 -11.49 7.09 -8.29
CA THR A 124 -10.39 6.75 -7.39
C THR A 124 -10.53 5.31 -6.88
N ILE A 125 -9.53 4.81 -6.15
CA ILE A 125 -9.58 3.49 -5.49
C ILE A 125 -10.88 3.37 -4.66
N THR A 126 -11.19 4.36 -3.82
CA THR A 126 -12.44 4.39 -3.06
C THR A 126 -13.67 4.39 -3.97
N GLY A 127 -13.66 5.20 -5.04
CA GLY A 127 -14.76 5.27 -6.01
C GLY A 127 -15.00 3.92 -6.73
N LEU A 128 -13.93 3.22 -7.12
CA LEU A 128 -14.04 1.88 -7.69
C LEU A 128 -14.60 0.87 -6.68
N ALA A 129 -14.14 0.91 -5.43
CA ALA A 129 -14.66 0.03 -4.38
C ALA A 129 -16.15 0.27 -4.11
N LEU A 130 -16.60 1.55 -4.08
CA LEU A 130 -18.02 1.92 -3.94
C LEU A 130 -18.89 1.40 -5.08
N ASN A 131 -18.36 1.36 -6.30
CA ASN A 131 -19.07 0.89 -7.49
C ASN A 131 -19.05 -0.64 -7.67
N ASN A 132 -18.27 -1.37 -6.84
CA ASN A 132 -18.17 -2.82 -6.89
C ASN A 132 -18.89 -3.47 -5.70
N THR A 133 -20.02 -4.13 -5.97
CA THR A 133 -20.84 -4.79 -4.93
C THR A 133 -20.09 -5.88 -4.16
N GLU A 134 -19.08 -6.51 -4.76
CA GLU A 134 -18.24 -7.53 -4.10
C GLU A 134 -17.24 -6.94 -3.10
N LEU A 135 -17.08 -5.61 -3.06
CA LEU A 135 -16.19 -4.88 -2.16
C LEU A 135 -16.94 -4.07 -1.09
N SER A 136 -18.25 -4.30 -0.91
CA SER A 136 -19.06 -3.51 0.04
C SER A 136 -18.60 -3.64 1.50
N SER A 137 -18.05 -4.79 1.90
CA SER A 137 -17.46 -4.97 3.23
C SER A 137 -16.17 -4.18 3.40
N LEU A 138 -15.34 -4.10 2.35
CA LEU A 138 -14.14 -3.23 2.33
C LEU A 138 -14.55 -1.76 2.48
N VAL A 139 -15.56 -1.30 1.74
CA VAL A 139 -16.07 0.07 1.84
C VAL A 139 -16.50 0.39 3.28
N ALA A 140 -17.28 -0.48 3.91
CA ALA A 140 -17.71 -0.31 5.30
C ALA A 140 -16.51 -0.23 6.27
N ALA A 141 -15.46 -1.04 6.05
CA ALA A 141 -14.25 -1.02 6.86
C ALA A 141 -13.41 0.28 6.62
N LEU A 142 -13.33 0.76 5.38
CA LEU A 142 -12.68 2.03 5.04
C LEU A 142 -13.39 3.22 5.70
N GLU A 143 -14.72 3.29 5.63
CA GLU A 143 -15.53 4.31 6.28
C GLU A 143 -15.39 4.27 7.80
N TYR A 144 -15.43 3.08 8.40
CA TYR A 144 -15.26 2.88 9.85
C TYR A 144 -13.91 3.41 10.35
N THR A 145 -12.85 3.28 9.55
CA THR A 145 -11.49 3.72 9.90
C THR A 145 -11.15 5.12 9.41
N GLY A 146 -11.96 5.74 8.52
CA GLY A 146 -11.68 7.02 7.85
C GLY A 146 -10.55 6.93 6.82
N LEU A 147 -10.22 5.73 6.31
CA LEU A 147 -9.24 5.52 5.25
C LEU A 147 -9.82 5.76 3.85
N ASP A 148 -11.14 5.83 3.71
CA ASP A 148 -11.86 6.16 2.49
C ASP A 148 -11.36 7.48 1.87
N ALA A 149 -11.21 8.53 2.68
CA ALA A 149 -10.66 9.81 2.24
C ALA A 149 -9.18 9.73 1.80
N THR A 150 -8.38 8.86 2.44
CA THR A 150 -6.98 8.65 2.08
C THR A 150 -6.87 7.99 0.70
N LEU A 151 -7.65 6.94 0.45
CA LEU A 151 -7.67 6.21 -0.80
C LEU A 151 -8.49 6.92 -1.91
N ALA A 152 -9.22 7.99 -1.57
CA ALA A 152 -9.85 8.90 -2.53
C ALA A 152 -8.91 10.05 -2.98
N ASN A 153 -7.74 10.19 -2.37
CA ASN A 153 -6.82 11.30 -2.68
C ASN A 153 -6.12 11.07 -4.02
N ARG A 154 -6.50 11.83 -5.05
CA ARG A 154 -5.95 11.79 -6.42
C ARG A 154 -4.48 12.21 -6.53
N SER A 155 -3.90 12.82 -5.48
CA SER A 155 -2.48 13.23 -5.46
C SER A 155 -1.54 12.14 -4.93
N SER A 156 -2.08 11.01 -4.50
CA SER A 156 -1.32 9.86 -3.98
C SER A 156 -1.50 8.68 -4.92
N GLU A 157 -0.51 7.81 -5.00
CA GLU A 157 -0.60 6.57 -5.77
C GLU A 157 -0.46 5.37 -4.85
N PHE A 158 -1.37 4.41 -5.00
CA PHE A 158 -1.39 3.20 -4.20
C PHE A 158 -1.64 1.95 -5.04
N THR A 159 -1.10 0.83 -4.57
CA THR A 159 -1.54 -0.51 -4.94
C THR A 159 -2.33 -1.08 -3.78
N VAL A 160 -3.58 -1.46 -3.99
CA VAL A 160 -4.47 -1.98 -2.95
C VAL A 160 -4.84 -3.43 -3.25
N PHE A 161 -4.51 -4.32 -2.33
CA PHE A 161 -5.02 -5.67 -2.31
C PHE A 161 -6.38 -5.66 -1.59
N ALA A 162 -7.47 -5.71 -2.34
CA ALA A 162 -8.83 -5.48 -1.85
C ALA A 162 -9.54 -6.81 -1.51
N PRO A 163 -9.73 -7.14 -0.22
CA PRO A 163 -10.47 -8.34 0.15
C PRO A 163 -11.93 -8.22 -0.28
N ASN A 164 -12.47 -9.27 -0.91
CA ASN A 164 -13.88 -9.32 -1.26
C ASN A 164 -14.77 -9.58 -0.04
N ASN A 165 -16.09 -9.53 -0.23
CA ASN A 165 -17.06 -9.76 0.84
C ASN A 165 -16.92 -11.16 1.49
N ALA A 166 -16.54 -12.17 0.71
CA ALA A 166 -16.34 -13.53 1.25
C ALA A 166 -15.09 -13.59 2.16
N ALA A 167 -14.01 -12.90 1.79
CA ALA A 167 -12.80 -12.75 2.60
C ALA A 167 -13.13 -12.09 3.96
N PHE A 168 -13.90 -11.01 3.96
CA PHE A 168 -14.35 -10.37 5.20
C PHE A 168 -15.26 -11.26 6.03
N ALA A 169 -16.19 -12.00 5.41
CA ALA A 169 -17.06 -12.93 6.13
C ALA A 169 -16.26 -14.05 6.81
N SER A 170 -15.22 -14.55 6.15
CA SER A 170 -14.27 -15.52 6.72
C SER A 170 -13.50 -14.93 7.90
N TYR A 171 -12.93 -13.74 7.72
CA TYR A 171 -12.12 -13.05 8.72
C TYR A 171 -12.92 -12.71 9.99
N LEU A 172 -14.13 -12.19 9.83
CA LEU A 172 -14.99 -11.78 10.95
C LEU A 172 -15.67 -12.96 11.66
N ALA A 173 -15.76 -14.12 11.00
CA ALA A 173 -16.33 -15.36 11.56
C ALA A 173 -17.74 -15.19 12.19
N GLY A 174 -18.49 -14.18 11.74
CA GLY A 174 -19.83 -13.85 12.19
C GLY A 174 -19.96 -12.62 13.08
N ASP A 175 -18.85 -11.99 13.45
CA ASP A 175 -18.83 -10.69 14.12
C ASP A 175 -19.01 -9.55 13.09
N GLU A 176 -19.29 -8.34 13.58
CA GLU A 176 -19.33 -7.13 12.75
C GLU A 176 -17.97 -6.42 12.80
N ILE A 177 -17.60 -5.71 11.72
CA ILE A 177 -16.32 -4.97 11.68
C ILE A 177 -16.21 -3.93 12.82
N THR A 178 -17.34 -3.41 13.27
CA THR A 178 -17.44 -2.43 14.36
C THR A 178 -17.27 -3.04 15.76
N ASP A 179 -17.26 -4.35 15.88
CA ASP A 179 -16.96 -5.05 17.15
C ASP A 179 -15.44 -5.08 17.42
N LEU A 180 -14.63 -4.87 16.38
CA LEU A 180 -13.18 -4.76 16.48
C LEU A 180 -12.75 -3.32 16.80
N PRO A 181 -11.66 -3.12 17.58
CA PRO A 181 -11.11 -1.78 17.81
C PRO A 181 -10.72 -1.12 16.48
N VAL A 182 -11.15 0.13 16.28
CA VAL A 182 -10.93 0.87 15.04
C VAL A 182 -9.47 0.89 14.60
N GLU A 183 -8.51 1.00 15.55
CA GLU A 183 -7.09 1.04 15.24
C GLU A 183 -6.57 -0.32 14.76
N VAL A 184 -7.10 -1.43 15.25
CA VAL A 184 -6.78 -2.77 14.75
C VAL A 184 -7.25 -2.91 13.31
N VAL A 185 -8.50 -2.55 13.02
CA VAL A 185 -9.03 -2.57 11.65
C VAL A 185 -8.22 -1.66 10.73
N ARG A 186 -7.85 -0.46 11.21
CA ARG A 186 -7.01 0.48 10.45
C ARG A 186 -5.67 -0.13 10.06
N GLN A 187 -4.96 -0.75 11.00
CA GLN A 187 -3.67 -1.37 10.72
C GLN A 187 -3.79 -2.58 9.77
N VAL A 188 -4.83 -3.39 9.92
CA VAL A 188 -5.12 -4.49 9.00
C VAL A 188 -5.38 -3.96 7.59
N LEU A 189 -6.20 -2.90 7.43
CA LEU A 189 -6.43 -2.29 6.11
C LEU A 189 -5.17 -1.67 5.51
N LEU A 190 -4.36 -0.99 6.32
CA LEU A 190 -3.08 -0.44 5.88
C LEU A 190 -2.08 -1.54 5.45
N ASN A 191 -2.20 -2.75 6.02
CA ASN A 191 -1.41 -3.91 5.60
C ASN A 191 -1.77 -4.43 4.19
N HIS A 192 -2.90 -4.00 3.63
CA HIS A 192 -3.32 -4.29 2.26
C HIS A 192 -2.86 -3.23 1.25
N VAL A 193 -2.15 -2.18 1.68
CA VAL A 193 -1.83 -1.02 0.83
C VAL A 193 -0.33 -0.88 0.68
N LEU A 194 0.14 -0.81 -0.57
CA LEU A 194 1.50 -0.43 -0.93
C LEU A 194 1.50 0.98 -1.53
N THR A 195 2.63 1.68 -1.44
CA THR A 195 2.85 2.94 -2.16
C THR A 195 3.20 2.67 -3.61
N GLY A 196 2.70 3.51 -4.51
CA GLY A 196 2.91 3.39 -5.95
C GLY A 196 1.86 2.51 -6.61
N SER A 197 1.89 2.48 -7.93
CA SER A 197 0.92 1.80 -8.79
C SER A 197 1.64 0.66 -9.50
N SER A 198 1.37 -0.58 -9.12
CA SER A 198 2.02 -1.77 -9.71
C SER A 198 0.99 -2.72 -10.29
N LEU A 199 1.23 -3.17 -11.52
CA LEU A 199 0.45 -4.23 -12.16
C LEU A 199 0.84 -5.61 -11.62
N SER A 200 -0.04 -6.58 -11.79
CA SER A 200 0.16 -7.93 -11.27
C SER A 200 1.37 -8.66 -11.87
N ASP A 201 1.75 -8.33 -13.11
CA ASP A 201 2.90 -8.87 -13.81
C ASP A 201 4.23 -8.14 -13.50
N GLU A 202 4.17 -7.04 -12.77
CA GLU A 202 5.35 -6.31 -12.28
C GLU A 202 5.85 -6.82 -10.93
N PHE A 203 5.08 -7.66 -10.24
CA PHE A 203 5.52 -8.23 -8.98
C PHE A 203 6.58 -9.32 -9.19
N GLU A 204 7.55 -9.32 -8.30
CA GLU A 204 8.54 -10.39 -8.13
C GLU A 204 8.34 -11.06 -6.77
N THR A 205 8.77 -12.33 -6.63
CA THR A 205 8.77 -12.99 -5.32
C THR A 205 9.73 -12.28 -4.39
N SER A 206 9.20 -11.57 -3.40
CA SER A 206 9.96 -10.69 -2.50
C SER A 206 9.12 -10.21 -1.32
N TYR A 207 9.74 -9.42 -0.45
CA TYR A 207 9.07 -8.66 0.61
C TYR A 207 8.86 -7.21 0.18
N ALA A 208 7.61 -6.73 0.22
CA ALA A 208 7.23 -5.34 0.02
C ALA A 208 6.90 -4.67 1.36
N LEU A 209 7.01 -3.34 1.44
CA LEU A 209 6.60 -2.58 2.62
C LEU A 209 5.16 -2.08 2.46
N THR A 210 4.30 -2.40 3.40
CA THR A 210 2.92 -1.93 3.45
C THR A 210 2.81 -0.53 4.06
N GLN A 211 1.59 0.00 4.16
CA GLN A 211 1.33 1.23 4.91
C GLN A 211 1.10 0.98 6.40
N ALA A 212 0.96 -0.27 6.85
CA ALA A 212 0.83 -0.60 8.26
C ALA A 212 2.12 -0.34 9.04
N ASP A 213 1.99 0.12 10.28
CA ASP A 213 3.09 0.46 11.15
C ASP A 213 3.33 -0.61 12.22
N PHE A 214 4.59 -0.82 12.58
CA PHE A 214 4.94 -1.63 13.74
C PHE A 214 4.70 -0.85 15.04
N GLY A 215 3.62 -1.17 15.73
CA GLY A 215 3.24 -0.49 16.97
C GLY A 215 3.00 1.00 16.76
N THR A 216 3.77 1.84 17.46
CA THR A 216 3.71 3.32 17.36
C THR A 216 4.93 3.91 16.66
N THR A 217 5.68 3.09 15.93
CA THR A 217 6.88 3.52 15.18
C THR A 217 6.53 3.79 13.73
N ASP A 218 7.45 4.42 12.99
CA ASP A 218 7.34 4.60 11.53
C ASP A 218 7.87 3.38 10.74
N ASN A 219 8.18 2.27 11.42
CA ASN A 219 8.66 1.05 10.78
C ASN A 219 7.49 0.31 10.11
N LYS A 220 7.53 0.22 8.80
CA LYS A 220 6.47 -0.41 8.03
C LYS A 220 6.51 -1.93 8.12
N ILE A 221 5.34 -2.56 8.23
CA ILE A 221 5.16 -4.01 8.18
C ILE A 221 5.46 -4.51 6.77
N SER A 222 6.14 -5.64 6.69
CA SER A 222 6.43 -6.32 5.42
C SER A 222 5.23 -7.16 4.96
N LEU A 223 5.09 -7.30 3.65
CA LEU A 223 4.18 -8.21 2.97
C LEU A 223 5.01 -9.16 2.10
N TYR A 224 4.88 -10.46 2.30
CA TYR A 224 5.52 -11.44 1.43
C TYR A 224 4.67 -11.68 0.19
N ILE A 225 5.24 -11.45 -0.98
CA ILE A 225 4.62 -11.65 -2.29
C ILE A 225 5.28 -12.86 -2.94
N ASN A 226 4.50 -13.86 -3.33
CA ASN A 226 4.98 -15.03 -4.08
C ASN A 226 4.30 -15.06 -5.46
N THR A 227 5.11 -15.08 -6.51
CA THR A 227 4.63 -15.04 -7.91
C THR A 227 4.82 -16.37 -8.65
N SER A 228 5.20 -17.45 -7.96
CA SER A 228 5.48 -18.75 -8.59
C SER A 228 4.27 -19.39 -9.25
N ASN A 229 3.06 -19.10 -8.77
CA ASN A 229 1.80 -19.63 -9.31
C ASN A 229 0.66 -18.60 -9.16
N GLY A 230 0.78 -17.49 -9.87
CA GLY A 230 -0.04 -16.30 -9.63
C GLY A 230 0.50 -15.48 -8.46
N VAL A 231 -0.19 -14.40 -8.10
CA VAL A 231 0.21 -13.56 -6.97
C VAL A 231 -0.46 -14.07 -5.70
N VAL A 232 0.36 -14.58 -4.77
CA VAL A 232 -0.08 -15.06 -3.46
C VAL A 232 0.60 -14.24 -2.37
N LEU A 233 -0.16 -13.72 -1.43
CA LEU A 233 0.28 -12.82 -0.37
C LEU A 233 0.32 -13.56 0.96
N ASN A 234 1.43 -13.43 1.68
CA ASN A 234 1.70 -14.09 2.96
C ASN A 234 1.41 -15.62 2.96
N GLY A 235 1.48 -16.24 1.76
CA GLY A 235 1.31 -17.68 1.58
C GLY A 235 -0.13 -18.19 1.56
N PHE A 236 -1.16 -17.31 1.72
CA PHE A 236 -2.55 -17.76 1.81
C PHE A 236 -3.56 -16.89 1.05
N SER A 237 -3.35 -15.59 0.89
CA SER A 237 -4.29 -14.70 0.20
C SER A 237 -3.93 -14.62 -1.29
N ASN A 238 -4.84 -15.06 -2.15
CA ASN A 238 -4.63 -15.09 -3.59
C ASN A 238 -5.23 -13.87 -4.26
N VAL A 239 -4.52 -13.28 -5.23
CA VAL A 239 -5.10 -12.30 -6.15
C VAL A 239 -6.00 -13.04 -7.14
N ILE A 240 -7.30 -12.72 -7.11
CA ILE A 240 -8.34 -13.39 -7.91
C ILE A 240 -8.88 -12.54 -9.05
N ASP A 241 -8.81 -11.21 -8.94
CA ASP A 241 -9.16 -10.25 -10.02
C ASP A 241 -8.12 -9.12 -10.00
N PRO A 242 -7.09 -9.22 -10.85
CA PRO A 242 -5.99 -8.27 -10.87
C PRO A 242 -6.27 -7.03 -11.72
N ASP A 243 -5.44 -6.00 -11.52
CA ASP A 243 -5.22 -4.88 -12.45
C ASP A 243 -6.43 -3.97 -12.69
N LEU A 244 -7.29 -3.78 -11.68
CA LEU A 244 -8.37 -2.80 -11.75
C LEU A 244 -7.79 -1.39 -11.59
N GLY A 245 -7.68 -0.66 -12.70
CA GLY A 245 -7.10 0.68 -12.73
C GLY A 245 -8.00 1.74 -12.12
N ALA A 246 -7.46 2.58 -11.26
CA ALA A 246 -8.08 3.74 -10.65
C ALA A 246 -7.30 5.01 -10.98
N ALA A 247 -7.93 6.17 -10.84
CA ALA A 247 -7.29 7.49 -11.02
C ALA A 247 -6.04 7.71 -10.17
N ASN A 248 -5.93 7.00 -9.05
CA ASN A 248 -4.86 7.13 -8.08
C ASN A 248 -4.22 5.78 -7.70
N GLY A 249 -4.22 4.82 -8.62
CA GLY A 249 -3.52 3.54 -8.40
C GLY A 249 -4.20 2.33 -9.00
N ILE A 250 -3.93 1.17 -8.43
CA ILE A 250 -4.42 -0.13 -8.91
C ILE A 250 -5.03 -0.91 -7.75
N ILE A 251 -6.13 -1.60 -8.02
CA ILE A 251 -6.75 -2.57 -7.12
C ILE A 251 -6.50 -3.97 -7.65
N HIS A 252 -6.08 -4.87 -6.77
CA HIS A 252 -6.09 -6.31 -6.97
C HIS A 252 -7.05 -6.94 -5.97
N VAL A 253 -8.13 -7.56 -6.43
CA VAL A 253 -9.09 -8.22 -5.53
C VAL A 253 -8.47 -9.52 -5.01
N VAL A 254 -8.58 -9.73 -3.69
CA VAL A 254 -8.06 -10.92 -3.02
C VAL A 254 -9.16 -11.72 -2.31
N ASP A 255 -8.91 -13.03 -2.15
CA ASP A 255 -9.87 -13.99 -1.58
C ASP A 255 -9.81 -14.12 -0.06
N GLU A 256 -8.78 -13.56 0.59
CA GLU A 256 -8.64 -13.56 2.05
C GLU A 256 -8.16 -12.20 2.57
N VAL A 257 -8.57 -11.83 3.79
CA VAL A 257 -8.04 -10.64 4.49
C VAL A 257 -6.60 -10.93 4.93
N ILE A 258 -5.67 -10.04 4.58
CA ILE A 258 -4.25 -10.15 4.95
C ILE A 258 -4.08 -9.56 6.34
N ASP A 259 -4.24 -10.40 7.37
CA ASP A 259 -4.01 -9.97 8.74
C ASP A 259 -2.54 -9.58 8.98
N LEU A 260 -2.28 -8.91 10.08
CA LEU A 260 -0.91 -8.49 10.43
C LEU A 260 -0.02 -9.73 10.66
N PRO A 261 1.07 -9.89 9.88
CA PRO A 261 1.89 -11.10 9.94
C PRO A 261 2.65 -11.21 11.26
N THR A 262 2.79 -12.43 11.76
CA THR A 262 3.73 -12.79 12.82
C THR A 262 5.01 -13.39 12.22
N VAL A 263 6.02 -13.66 13.06
CA VAL A 263 7.21 -14.41 12.64
C VAL A 263 6.81 -15.72 11.98
N VAL A 264 5.87 -16.46 12.58
CA VAL A 264 5.40 -17.75 12.05
C VAL A 264 4.72 -17.61 10.70
N THR A 265 3.99 -16.53 10.47
CA THR A 265 3.36 -16.27 9.17
C THR A 265 4.38 -16.29 8.04
N PHE A 266 5.51 -15.58 8.19
CA PHE A 266 6.51 -15.53 7.11
C PHE A 266 7.36 -16.78 7.02
N VAL A 267 7.69 -17.40 8.14
CA VAL A 267 8.39 -18.69 8.13
C VAL A 267 7.55 -19.78 7.44
N SER A 268 6.23 -19.69 7.53
CA SER A 268 5.30 -20.62 6.84
C SER A 268 5.08 -20.28 5.37
N ALA A 269 5.15 -18.99 5.02
CA ALA A 269 4.81 -18.48 3.69
C ALA A 269 5.98 -18.53 2.71
N ASP A 270 7.20 -18.29 3.21
CA ASP A 270 8.42 -18.18 2.41
C ASP A 270 9.11 -19.53 2.28
N PRO A 271 9.17 -20.13 1.07
CA PRO A 271 9.81 -21.42 0.85
C PRO A 271 11.28 -21.48 1.27
N ASP A 272 11.98 -20.34 1.36
CA ASP A 272 13.38 -20.29 1.79
C ASP A 272 13.56 -20.65 3.27
N PHE A 273 12.48 -20.63 4.07
CA PHE A 273 12.43 -21.00 5.47
C PHE A 273 11.74 -22.34 5.75
N ALA A 274 11.51 -23.18 4.74
CA ALA A 274 10.81 -24.46 4.92
C ALA A 274 11.50 -25.37 5.97
N SER A 275 12.82 -25.44 5.98
CA SER A 275 13.56 -26.19 6.98
C SER A 275 13.46 -25.59 8.39
N LEU A 276 13.37 -24.26 8.51
CA LEU A 276 13.10 -23.61 9.79
C LEU A 276 11.70 -23.95 10.28
N LEU A 277 10.69 -23.95 9.40
CA LEU A 277 9.32 -24.38 9.76
C LEU A 277 9.31 -25.82 10.26
N ASP A 278 9.99 -26.73 9.58
CA ASP A 278 10.12 -28.13 10.01
C ASP A 278 10.77 -28.22 11.40
N ALA A 279 11.80 -27.41 11.66
CA ALA A 279 12.45 -27.37 12.96
C ALA A 279 11.52 -26.84 14.07
N LEU A 280 10.77 -25.74 13.79
CA LEU A 280 9.83 -25.13 14.75
C LEU A 280 8.64 -26.06 15.07
N THR A 281 8.22 -26.90 14.12
CA THR A 281 7.08 -27.83 14.25
C THR A 281 7.49 -29.25 14.67
N SER A 282 8.78 -29.50 14.86
CA SER A 282 9.28 -30.79 15.32
C SER A 282 8.70 -31.18 16.68
N PRO A 283 8.47 -32.46 16.94
CA PRO A 283 7.88 -32.93 18.21
C PRO A 283 8.63 -32.42 19.45
N GLY A 284 7.90 -31.81 20.37
CA GLY A 284 8.44 -31.27 21.62
C GLY A 284 8.98 -29.85 21.52
N GLN A 285 8.74 -29.16 20.41
CA GLN A 285 9.06 -27.74 20.24
C GLN A 285 7.80 -26.88 20.46
N ASP A 286 7.92 -25.82 21.25
CA ASP A 286 6.83 -24.89 21.56
C ASP A 286 7.04 -23.51 20.88
N PHE A 287 7.95 -23.44 19.87
CA PHE A 287 8.34 -22.18 19.23
C PHE A 287 7.26 -21.58 18.34
N VAL A 288 6.37 -22.40 17.77
CA VAL A 288 5.24 -21.89 16.99
C VAL A 288 4.32 -21.03 17.87
N ASP A 289 3.95 -21.54 19.05
CA ASP A 289 3.13 -20.81 20.01
C ASP A 289 3.86 -19.57 20.52
N LEU A 290 5.14 -19.70 20.86
CA LEU A 290 6.00 -18.60 21.32
C LEU A 290 6.05 -17.46 20.29
N LEU A 291 6.43 -17.76 19.05
CA LEU A 291 6.65 -16.79 17.96
C LEU A 291 5.33 -16.30 17.32
N SER A 292 4.19 -16.85 17.72
CA SER A 292 2.87 -16.34 17.40
C SER A 292 2.33 -15.38 18.46
N THR A 293 3.04 -15.15 19.56
CA THR A 293 2.62 -14.24 20.64
C THR A 293 2.40 -12.83 20.06
N PRO A 294 1.23 -12.19 20.33
CA PRO A 294 0.94 -10.85 19.85
C PRO A 294 1.89 -9.80 20.41
N SER A 295 2.18 -8.77 19.63
CA SER A 295 3.21 -7.75 19.90
C SER A 295 3.06 -7.02 21.25
N ALA A 296 1.84 -6.87 21.78
CA ALA A 296 1.60 -6.22 23.08
C ALA A 296 1.67 -7.19 24.27
N THR A 297 2.11 -8.44 24.04
CA THR A 297 2.12 -9.50 25.04
C THR A 297 3.53 -10.05 25.20
N THR A 298 4.07 -10.01 26.43
CA THR A 298 5.39 -10.62 26.73
C THR A 298 5.34 -12.13 26.40
N PRO A 299 6.34 -12.70 25.72
CA PRO A 299 7.68 -12.14 25.48
C PRO A 299 7.91 -11.44 24.12
N ALA A 300 6.87 -11.11 23.36
CA ALA A 300 7.01 -10.27 22.18
C ALA A 300 7.31 -8.79 22.56
N PRO A 301 7.96 -7.98 21.68
CA PRO A 301 8.37 -8.34 20.32
C PRO A 301 9.64 -9.19 20.27
N PHE A 302 9.86 -9.83 19.11
CA PHE A 302 11.01 -10.70 18.89
C PHE A 302 11.96 -10.12 17.83
N THR A 303 13.26 -10.46 17.99
CA THR A 303 14.21 -10.45 16.87
C THR A 303 14.58 -11.87 16.57
N VAL A 304 14.35 -12.34 15.34
CA VAL A 304 14.63 -13.70 14.93
C VAL A 304 15.69 -13.70 13.84
N PHE A 305 16.81 -14.38 14.14
CA PHE A 305 17.83 -14.69 13.14
C PHE A 305 17.43 -16.01 12.46
N ALA A 306 16.77 -15.93 11.30
CA ALA A 306 16.13 -17.05 10.63
C ALA A 306 17.09 -17.75 9.65
N PRO A 307 17.51 -18.99 9.92
CA PRO A 307 18.37 -19.74 9.00
C PRO A 307 17.60 -20.16 7.74
N THR A 308 18.24 -20.00 6.59
CA THR A 308 17.71 -20.49 5.32
C THR A 308 17.78 -22.02 5.22
N ASN A 309 17.10 -22.60 4.22
CA ASN A 309 17.19 -24.05 3.95
C ASN A 309 18.64 -24.50 3.76
N GLN A 310 19.47 -23.71 3.07
CA GLN A 310 20.88 -24.03 2.87
C GLN A 310 21.67 -24.07 4.19
N ALA A 311 21.32 -23.18 5.15
CA ALA A 311 21.94 -23.23 6.48
C ALA A 311 21.65 -24.56 7.21
N PHE A 312 20.41 -25.05 7.10
CA PHE A 312 20.03 -26.34 7.66
C PHE A 312 20.69 -27.53 6.94
N GLU A 313 20.78 -27.53 5.61
CA GLU A 313 21.50 -28.55 4.84
C GLU A 313 22.99 -28.68 5.28
N ASN A 314 23.61 -27.51 5.49
CA ASN A 314 25.00 -27.47 5.99
C ASN A 314 25.10 -28.06 7.41
N LEU A 315 24.14 -27.71 8.30
CA LEU A 315 24.10 -28.28 9.66
C LEU A 315 23.88 -29.78 9.67
N LEU A 316 22.94 -30.31 8.88
CA LEU A 316 22.69 -31.77 8.77
C LEU A 316 23.93 -32.52 8.32
N THR A 317 24.66 -31.95 7.35
CA THR A 317 25.93 -32.49 6.88
C THR A 317 27.00 -32.50 7.99
N GLU A 318 27.10 -31.40 8.74
CA GLU A 318 28.06 -31.27 9.87
C GLU A 318 27.76 -32.29 10.97
N LEU A 319 26.49 -32.51 11.29
CA LEU A 319 26.06 -33.48 12.33
C LEU A 319 26.05 -34.92 11.83
N GLY A 320 26.16 -35.17 10.52
CA GLY A 320 26.13 -36.51 9.92
C GLY A 320 24.74 -37.16 9.98
N VAL A 321 23.68 -36.35 9.99
CA VAL A 321 22.27 -36.80 9.99
C VAL A 321 21.60 -36.43 8.67
N SER A 322 20.45 -37.05 8.35
CA SER A 322 19.78 -36.83 7.06
C SER A 322 18.59 -35.89 7.13
N ASN A 323 17.92 -35.79 8.29
CA ASN A 323 16.72 -35.00 8.46
C ASN A 323 16.79 -34.18 9.75
N ILE A 324 16.00 -33.16 9.86
CA ILE A 324 15.88 -32.29 11.06
C ILE A 324 15.40 -33.12 12.27
N GLU A 325 14.52 -34.09 12.05
CA GLU A 325 13.98 -34.98 13.09
C GLU A 325 15.05 -35.91 13.67
N ASP A 326 16.17 -36.12 12.96
CA ASP A 326 17.31 -36.94 13.46
C ASP A 326 18.26 -36.12 14.35
N ILE A 327 18.09 -34.81 14.45
CA ILE A 327 18.85 -33.95 15.38
C ILE A 327 18.40 -34.25 16.81
N ASP A 328 19.32 -34.32 17.76
CA ASP A 328 19.00 -34.45 19.17
C ASP A 328 18.00 -33.32 19.59
N ALA A 329 16.86 -33.69 20.19
CA ALA A 329 15.81 -32.76 20.52
C ALA A 329 16.27 -31.63 21.47
N GLY A 330 17.19 -31.94 22.41
CA GLY A 330 17.76 -30.94 23.31
C GLY A 330 18.66 -29.94 22.56
N LEU A 331 19.47 -30.44 21.64
CA LEU A 331 20.31 -29.62 20.79
C LEU A 331 19.45 -28.72 19.87
N LEU A 332 18.39 -29.27 19.27
CA LEU A 332 17.47 -28.52 18.42
C LEU A 332 16.78 -27.39 19.19
N THR A 333 16.22 -27.69 20.39
CA THR A 333 15.60 -26.70 21.26
C THR A 333 16.56 -25.57 21.65
N ALA A 334 17.77 -25.94 22.09
CA ALA A 334 18.82 -24.99 22.50
C ALA A 334 19.31 -24.15 21.31
N SER A 335 19.44 -24.76 20.13
CA SER A 335 19.77 -24.05 18.89
C SER A 335 18.65 -23.05 18.52
N LEU A 336 17.38 -23.47 18.44
CA LEU A 336 16.25 -22.59 18.13
C LEU A 336 16.16 -21.43 19.13
N SER A 337 16.39 -21.67 20.43
CA SER A 337 16.45 -20.63 21.45
C SER A 337 17.56 -19.60 21.17
N THR A 338 18.70 -20.05 20.64
CA THR A 338 19.84 -19.16 20.31
C THR A 338 19.53 -18.24 19.12
N HIS A 339 18.53 -18.54 18.30
CA HIS A 339 18.09 -17.71 17.18
C HIS A 339 17.10 -16.60 17.56
N VAL A 340 16.60 -16.57 18.81
CA VAL A 340 15.51 -15.69 19.22
C VAL A 340 15.97 -14.75 20.33
N VAL A 341 15.87 -13.44 20.07
CA VAL A 341 15.93 -12.38 21.08
C VAL A 341 14.49 -12.02 21.44
N SER A 342 14.14 -12.07 22.72
CA SER A 342 12.81 -11.71 23.23
C SER A 342 12.75 -10.28 23.77
N GLU A 343 11.57 -9.70 23.75
CA GLU A 343 11.24 -8.36 24.28
C GLU A 343 11.89 -7.19 23.49
N PHE A 344 12.58 -7.47 22.39
CA PHE A 344 13.24 -6.46 21.55
C PHE A 344 12.97 -6.68 20.07
N ASN A 345 12.68 -5.56 19.37
CA ASN A 345 12.60 -5.48 17.90
C ASN A 345 13.87 -4.78 17.39
N VAL A 346 14.98 -5.53 17.32
CA VAL A 346 16.29 -4.99 16.97
C VAL A 346 16.45 -4.98 15.45
N ARG A 347 16.27 -3.84 14.83
CA ARG A 347 16.47 -3.65 13.39
C ARG A 347 17.96 -3.49 13.06
N SER A 348 18.30 -3.56 11.77
CA SER A 348 19.68 -3.39 11.29
C SER A 348 20.34 -2.10 11.78
N ALA A 349 19.56 -1.01 11.83
CA ALA A 349 20.02 0.29 12.34
C ALA A 349 20.28 0.33 13.85
N ASP A 350 19.70 -0.62 14.60
CA ASP A 350 19.81 -0.73 16.06
C ASP A 350 20.84 -1.80 16.50
N LEU A 351 21.30 -2.62 15.55
CA LEU A 351 22.36 -3.60 15.81
C LEU A 351 23.67 -2.85 16.16
N MET A 352 24.30 -3.31 17.23
CA MET A 352 25.60 -2.78 17.68
C MET A 352 26.63 -3.90 17.78
N ASP A 353 27.90 -3.56 17.53
CA ASP A 353 29.01 -4.48 17.75
C ASP A 353 29.05 -4.95 19.21
N GLY A 354 29.19 -6.23 19.43
CA GLY A 354 29.27 -6.82 20.75
C GLY A 354 28.27 -7.93 20.99
N THR A 355 27.98 -8.19 22.25
CA THR A 355 27.11 -9.30 22.66
C THR A 355 25.63 -8.92 22.57
N ILE A 356 24.84 -9.79 21.94
CA ILE A 356 23.38 -9.77 22.01
C ILE A 356 22.90 -11.01 22.76
N THR A 357 22.03 -10.81 23.73
CA THR A 357 21.47 -11.90 24.56
C THR A 357 20.25 -12.49 23.86
N THR A 358 20.23 -13.81 23.73
CA THR A 358 19.12 -14.58 23.13
C THR A 358 18.38 -15.37 24.22
N LEU A 359 17.34 -16.10 23.85
CA LEU A 359 16.68 -17.07 24.73
C LEU A 359 17.58 -18.28 25.04
N GLY A 360 18.60 -18.53 24.21
CA GLY A 360 19.62 -19.57 24.36
C GLY A 360 20.97 -18.99 24.75
N SER A 361 21.99 -19.27 23.94
CA SER A 361 23.34 -18.75 24.13
C SER A 361 23.49 -17.36 23.52
N ASP A 362 24.27 -16.50 24.15
CA ASP A 362 24.63 -15.18 23.63
C ASP A 362 25.35 -15.28 22.27
N LEU A 363 25.13 -14.27 21.43
CA LEU A 363 25.78 -14.10 20.13
C LEU A 363 26.67 -12.87 20.14
N ILE A 364 27.74 -12.90 19.34
CA ILE A 364 28.56 -11.71 19.09
C ILE A 364 28.19 -11.16 17.71
N VAL A 365 27.74 -9.90 17.70
CA VAL A 365 27.38 -9.16 16.49
C VAL A 365 28.60 -8.38 15.98
N ASN A 366 28.85 -8.45 14.67
CA ASN A 366 29.79 -7.60 13.97
C ASN A 366 29.04 -6.86 12.82
N THR A 367 28.75 -5.60 13.03
CA THR A 367 27.96 -4.77 12.10
C THR A 367 28.75 -4.43 10.83
N SER A 368 30.08 -4.32 10.92
CA SER A 368 30.94 -3.97 9.78
C SER A 368 30.92 -5.05 8.68
N ASN A 369 30.75 -6.32 9.07
CA ASN A 369 30.72 -7.46 8.17
C ASN A 369 29.33 -8.09 8.04
N ALA A 370 28.33 -7.55 8.76
CA ALA A 370 26.98 -8.12 8.84
C ALA A 370 27.01 -9.62 9.28
N THR A 371 27.74 -9.93 10.35
CA THR A 371 27.92 -11.32 10.84
C THR A 371 27.55 -11.46 12.30
N LEU A 372 27.13 -12.69 12.62
CA LEU A 372 26.93 -13.18 13.99
C LEU A 372 27.97 -14.26 14.27
N THR A 373 28.47 -14.33 15.50
CA THR A 373 29.32 -15.45 15.96
C THR A 373 28.59 -16.15 17.09
N ASP A 374 28.39 -17.46 16.96
CA ASP A 374 27.74 -18.28 17.98
C ASP A 374 28.71 -18.68 19.10
N ALA A 375 28.19 -19.37 20.13
CA ALA A 375 28.96 -19.79 21.29
C ALA A 375 30.08 -20.80 20.97
N ARG A 376 30.02 -21.48 19.80
CA ARG A 376 31.09 -22.37 19.30
C ARG A 376 32.10 -21.66 18.40
N GLY A 377 31.98 -20.35 18.22
CA GLY A 377 32.87 -19.53 17.40
C GLY A 377 32.61 -19.65 15.88
N ARG A 378 31.46 -20.18 15.47
CA ARG A 378 31.07 -20.26 14.06
C ARG A 378 30.48 -18.90 13.61
N LEU A 379 30.80 -18.52 12.38
CA LEU A 379 30.32 -17.29 11.78
C LEU A 379 29.06 -17.55 10.96
N SER A 380 28.06 -16.72 11.12
CA SER A 380 26.87 -16.67 10.28
C SER A 380 26.73 -15.26 9.68
N SER A 381 26.53 -15.19 8.36
CA SER A 381 26.28 -13.92 7.66
C SER A 381 24.79 -13.62 7.65
N ILE A 382 24.43 -12.36 7.86
CA ILE A 382 23.05 -11.89 7.67
C ILE A 382 22.85 -11.61 6.18
N LEU A 383 21.93 -12.35 5.56
CA LEU A 383 21.65 -12.31 4.13
C LEU A 383 20.60 -11.26 3.79
N SER A 384 19.57 -11.11 4.65
CA SER A 384 18.50 -10.13 4.52
C SER A 384 18.17 -9.53 5.88
N PHE A 385 17.95 -8.25 5.91
CA PHE A 385 17.65 -7.49 7.12
C PHE A 385 16.21 -6.99 7.11
N ASP A 386 15.68 -6.76 8.31
CA ASP A 386 14.52 -5.92 8.55
C ASP A 386 13.21 -6.40 7.89
N ILE A 387 13.02 -7.72 7.78
CA ILE A 387 11.71 -8.27 7.43
C ILE A 387 10.80 -8.05 8.64
N GLN A 388 10.05 -6.95 8.64
CA GLN A 388 9.27 -6.49 9.78
C GLN A 388 7.93 -7.21 9.83
N VAL A 389 7.62 -7.82 10.97
CA VAL A 389 6.33 -8.43 11.28
C VAL A 389 5.64 -7.68 12.42
N SER A 390 4.35 -7.95 12.68
CA SER A 390 3.60 -7.27 13.73
C SER A 390 4.12 -7.54 15.14
N ASN A 391 4.77 -8.68 15.36
CA ASN A 391 5.30 -9.08 16.66
C ASN A 391 6.82 -9.17 16.71
N GLY A 392 7.53 -8.55 15.76
CA GLY A 392 9.00 -8.53 15.77
C GLY A 392 9.63 -8.26 14.41
N VAL A 393 10.90 -8.60 14.29
CA VAL A 393 11.69 -8.47 13.06
C VAL A 393 12.48 -9.76 12.78
N ILE A 394 12.59 -10.12 11.51
CA ILE A 394 13.33 -11.28 11.03
C ILE A 394 14.55 -10.80 10.26
N HIS A 395 15.70 -11.44 10.53
CA HIS A 395 16.93 -11.33 9.74
C HIS A 395 17.29 -12.71 9.21
N ALA A 396 17.33 -12.89 7.89
CA ALA A 396 17.73 -14.16 7.27
C ALA A 396 19.23 -14.38 7.40
N ILE A 397 19.65 -15.60 7.75
CA ILE A 397 21.06 -15.95 7.97
C ILE A 397 21.48 -17.23 7.23
N ASP A 398 22.78 -17.35 6.91
CA ASP A 398 23.36 -18.44 6.10
C ASP A 398 23.83 -19.65 6.94
N THR A 399 23.80 -19.56 8.26
CA THR A 399 24.34 -20.63 9.14
C THR A 399 23.43 -20.78 10.37
N VAL A 400 23.06 -22.03 10.71
CA VAL A 400 22.31 -22.30 11.95
C VAL A 400 23.21 -22.08 13.16
N LEU A 401 22.78 -21.25 14.11
CA LEU A 401 23.52 -20.91 15.31
C LEU A 401 23.42 -22.05 16.34
N LEU A 402 24.55 -22.48 16.91
CA LEU A 402 24.58 -23.53 17.91
C LEU A 402 24.88 -22.96 19.32
N PRO A 403 24.24 -23.56 20.34
CA PRO A 403 24.55 -23.23 21.73
C PRO A 403 25.97 -23.68 22.15
N GLU A 404 26.40 -23.23 23.31
CA GLU A 404 27.60 -23.78 23.99
C GLU A 404 27.45 -25.30 24.16
N GLU A 405 28.58 -26.05 24.15
CA GLU A 405 28.57 -27.50 24.30
C GLU A 405 28.18 -27.97 25.71
#